data_2b6ea2a85f2e140e9f0e4b165751f5cb
#
_entry.id   2b6ea2a85f2e140e9f0e4b165751f5cb
#
_cell.length_a   1.000
_cell.length_b   1.000
_cell.length_c   1.000
_cell.angle_alpha   90.00
_cell.angle_beta   90.00
_cell.angle_gamma   90.00
#
_symmetry.space_group_name_H-M   'P 1'
#
loop_
_entity.id
_entity.type
_entity.pdbx_description
1 polymer ?
#
loop_
_entity_poly.entity_id
_entity_poly.type
_entity_poly.pdbx_seq_one_letter_code
_entity_poly.pdbx_strand_id
1 'polypeptide(L)'
;MKEYLRGLRAGIPIALGYLSVSFTFGIIAVKNGFTWWEALVISMTCVTSAGQFSGIKTMMIPGQYLDMIISQLTINVRYSFMSISLSQKVNERFKGVWRWLFGFMMTDEVFAVAVSEKSVSRSFMAGLISLPYIGWSLGTLLGAILGNVLPASVMSALGLAIYGMFVAIVVPEMKKIRPVIIIVIIAAAISTCFKYVPIIKEVSPGLAISISAIAAAIAGAVLFPVKDEEPAEETPSVASEGGVQ
;
A
#
# COMPACT_ATOMS: atom_id res chain seq x y z
N MET A 1 -25.89 7.45 -7.33
CA MET A 1 -25.14 7.72 -8.56
C MET A 1 -24.09 8.83 -8.42
N LYS A 2 -24.41 9.98 -7.83
CA LYS A 2 -23.46 11.10 -7.64
C LYS A 2 -22.21 10.70 -6.84
N GLU A 3 -22.36 10.00 -5.70
CA GLU A 3 -21.25 9.55 -4.86
C GLU A 3 -20.31 8.55 -5.58
N TYR A 4 -20.87 7.62 -6.34
CA TYR A 4 -20.06 6.68 -7.15
C TYR A 4 -19.21 7.41 -8.18
N LEU A 5 -19.81 8.36 -8.93
CA LEU A 5 -19.08 9.17 -9.92
C LEU A 5 -18.00 10.05 -9.26
N ARG A 6 -18.26 10.56 -8.06
CA ARG A 6 -17.27 11.31 -7.28
C ARG A 6 -16.08 10.42 -6.91
N GLY A 7 -16.35 9.22 -6.39
CA GLY A 7 -15.31 8.23 -6.11
C GLY A 7 -14.53 7.81 -7.37
N LEU A 8 -15.24 7.57 -8.47
CA LEU A 8 -14.62 7.20 -9.75
C LEU A 8 -13.63 8.27 -10.23
N ARG A 9 -14.03 9.54 -10.17
CA ARG A 9 -13.13 10.67 -10.53
C ARG A 9 -11.90 10.75 -9.62
N ALA A 10 -12.08 10.54 -8.31
CA ALA A 10 -10.98 10.52 -7.36
C ALA A 10 -10.02 9.33 -7.60
N GLY A 11 -10.53 8.23 -8.14
CA GLY A 11 -9.73 7.04 -8.51
C GLY A 11 -8.91 7.18 -9.80
N ILE A 12 -9.21 8.16 -10.67
CA ILE A 12 -8.48 8.31 -11.95
C ILE A 12 -6.96 8.49 -11.77
N PRO A 13 -6.47 9.42 -10.93
CA PRO A 13 -5.03 9.59 -10.73
C PRO A 13 -4.36 8.34 -10.20
N ILE A 14 -5.04 7.62 -9.29
CA ILE A 14 -4.54 6.36 -8.72
C ILE A 14 -4.45 5.30 -9.81
N ALA A 15 -5.48 5.16 -10.64
CA ALA A 15 -5.52 4.20 -11.74
C ALA A 15 -4.38 4.40 -12.75
N LEU A 16 -4.07 5.65 -13.10
CA LEU A 16 -2.97 5.99 -14.00
C LEU A 16 -1.60 5.65 -13.38
N GLY A 17 -1.41 5.94 -12.09
CA GLY A 17 -0.23 5.54 -11.36
C GLY A 17 -0.07 4.02 -11.30
N TYR A 18 -1.15 3.32 -10.99
CA TYR A 18 -1.20 1.86 -10.90
C TYR A 18 -0.91 1.17 -12.22
N LEU A 19 -1.43 1.70 -13.32
CA LEU A 19 -1.19 1.15 -14.64
C LEU A 19 0.31 1.11 -14.98
N SER A 20 1.07 2.14 -14.65
CA SER A 20 2.52 2.18 -14.92
C SER A 20 3.31 1.22 -14.02
N VAL A 21 2.97 1.15 -12.73
CA VAL A 21 3.67 0.29 -11.77
C VAL A 21 3.38 -1.19 -12.04
N SER A 22 2.11 -1.52 -12.25
CA SER A 22 1.69 -2.89 -12.54
C SER A 22 2.16 -3.38 -13.91
N PHE A 23 2.32 -2.48 -14.88
CA PHE A 23 2.97 -2.79 -16.15
C PHE A 23 4.40 -3.31 -15.93
N THR A 24 5.17 -2.62 -15.09
CA THR A 24 6.52 -3.06 -14.72
C THR A 24 6.49 -4.41 -13.99
N PHE A 25 5.49 -4.63 -13.12
CA PHE A 25 5.30 -5.92 -12.46
C PHE A 25 5.09 -7.04 -13.50
N GLY A 26 4.21 -6.85 -14.48
CA GLY A 26 3.96 -7.82 -15.55
C GLY A 26 5.23 -8.21 -16.31
N ILE A 27 6.07 -7.21 -16.67
CA ILE A 27 7.36 -7.46 -17.31
C ILE A 27 8.27 -8.32 -16.42
N ILE A 28 8.40 -7.95 -15.13
CA ILE A 28 9.28 -8.64 -14.21
C ILE A 28 8.80 -10.06 -13.95
N ALA A 29 7.49 -10.26 -13.81
CA ALA A 29 6.91 -11.60 -13.63
C ALA A 29 7.28 -12.53 -14.78
N VAL A 30 7.03 -12.10 -16.02
CA VAL A 30 7.36 -12.94 -17.21
C VAL A 30 8.87 -13.15 -17.35
N LYS A 31 9.70 -12.16 -17.04
CA LYS A 31 11.16 -12.33 -17.04
C LYS A 31 11.66 -13.34 -15.99
N ASN A 32 10.92 -13.51 -14.89
CA ASN A 32 11.21 -14.52 -13.88
C ASN A 32 10.54 -15.89 -14.18
N GLY A 33 10.00 -16.08 -15.39
CA GLY A 33 9.49 -17.37 -15.85
C GLY A 33 7.99 -17.60 -15.60
N PHE A 34 7.26 -16.62 -15.05
CA PHE A 34 5.81 -16.70 -14.92
C PHE A 34 5.14 -16.49 -16.28
N THR A 35 4.04 -17.17 -16.50
CA THR A 35 3.20 -16.93 -17.66
C THR A 35 2.41 -15.63 -17.49
N TRP A 36 1.92 -15.04 -18.58
CA TRP A 36 1.13 -13.81 -18.53
C TRP A 36 -0.13 -13.95 -17.67
N TRP A 37 -0.78 -15.11 -17.69
CA TRP A 37 -1.99 -15.35 -16.90
C TRP A 37 -1.69 -15.55 -15.41
N GLU A 38 -0.54 -16.18 -15.04
CA GLU A 38 -0.09 -16.26 -13.65
C GLU A 38 0.21 -14.88 -13.08
N ALA A 39 0.92 -14.05 -13.84
CA ALA A 39 1.17 -12.65 -13.46
C ALA A 39 -0.14 -11.88 -13.24
N LEU A 40 -1.12 -12.08 -14.14
CA LEU A 40 -2.43 -11.44 -14.02
C LEU A 40 -3.20 -11.92 -12.79
N VAL A 41 -3.25 -13.23 -12.54
CA VAL A 41 -3.90 -13.80 -11.35
C VAL A 41 -3.27 -13.27 -10.07
N ILE A 42 -1.94 -13.24 -9.98
CA ILE A 42 -1.24 -12.64 -8.84
C ILE A 42 -1.68 -11.19 -8.63
N SER A 43 -1.72 -10.38 -9.69
CA SER A 43 -2.16 -8.99 -9.61
C SER A 43 -3.62 -8.83 -9.20
N MET A 44 -4.51 -9.65 -9.71
CA MET A 44 -5.94 -9.58 -9.39
C MET A 44 -6.24 -10.03 -7.97
N THR A 45 -5.43 -10.94 -7.41
CA THR A 45 -5.63 -11.50 -6.06
C THR A 45 -4.78 -10.83 -4.98
N CYS A 46 -3.75 -10.07 -5.37
CA CYS A 46 -2.83 -9.43 -4.45
C CYS A 46 -2.52 -7.99 -4.91
N VAL A 47 -3.36 -7.03 -4.53
CA VAL A 47 -3.24 -5.63 -4.94
C VAL A 47 -2.27 -4.88 -4.01
N THR A 48 -1.06 -5.40 -3.85
CA THR A 48 -0.01 -4.80 -3.03
C THR A 48 1.31 -4.82 -3.78
N SER A 49 1.73 -3.67 -4.31
CA SER A 49 2.94 -3.59 -5.14
C SER A 49 4.18 -4.17 -4.45
N ALA A 50 4.52 -3.69 -3.25
CA ALA A 50 5.67 -4.17 -2.48
C ALA A 50 5.61 -5.68 -2.20
N GLY A 51 4.43 -6.20 -1.82
CA GLY A 51 4.20 -7.61 -1.59
C GLY A 51 4.38 -8.45 -2.84
N GLN A 52 3.85 -8.01 -3.99
CA GLN A 52 4.00 -8.72 -5.26
C GLN A 52 5.45 -8.80 -5.73
N PHE A 53 6.21 -7.70 -5.68
CA PHE A 53 7.62 -7.69 -6.07
C PHE A 53 8.50 -8.51 -5.13
N SER A 54 8.22 -8.50 -3.83
CA SER A 54 8.88 -9.39 -2.86
C SER A 54 8.48 -10.84 -3.09
N GLY A 55 7.18 -11.08 -3.28
CA GLY A 55 6.62 -12.41 -3.47
C GLY A 55 7.18 -13.16 -4.68
N ILE A 56 7.29 -12.51 -5.84
CA ILE A 56 7.88 -13.12 -7.04
C ILE A 56 9.24 -13.73 -6.75
N LYS A 57 10.13 -13.00 -6.06
CA LYS A 57 11.48 -13.48 -5.76
C LYS A 57 11.45 -14.72 -4.87
N THR A 58 10.56 -14.75 -3.90
CA THR A 58 10.42 -15.88 -2.98
C THR A 58 9.77 -17.08 -3.66
N MET A 59 8.78 -16.87 -4.53
CA MET A 59 8.13 -17.93 -5.31
C MET A 59 9.09 -18.68 -6.24
N MET A 60 10.16 -18.01 -6.70
CA MET A 60 11.19 -18.64 -7.55
C MET A 60 12.10 -19.63 -6.80
N ILE A 61 12.07 -19.63 -5.47
CA ILE A 61 12.89 -20.49 -4.64
C ILE A 61 12.01 -21.57 -4.01
N PRO A 62 12.12 -22.84 -4.44
CA PRO A 62 11.30 -23.92 -3.90
C PRO A 62 11.44 -24.06 -2.38
N GLY A 63 10.34 -24.29 -1.69
CA GLY A 63 10.31 -24.57 -0.23
C GLY A 63 10.32 -23.34 0.68
N GLN A 64 10.41 -22.12 0.16
CA GLN A 64 10.41 -20.88 0.97
C GLN A 64 8.99 -20.39 1.34
N TYR A 65 8.09 -21.29 1.68
CA TYR A 65 6.71 -20.93 2.04
C TYR A 65 6.62 -20.11 3.32
N LEU A 66 7.42 -20.46 4.33
CA LEU A 66 7.44 -19.72 5.61
C LEU A 66 7.95 -18.29 5.42
N ASP A 67 9.01 -18.12 4.63
CA ASP A 67 9.55 -16.82 4.28
C ASP A 67 8.53 -15.97 3.52
N MET A 68 7.81 -16.58 2.57
CA MET A 68 6.70 -15.93 1.88
C MET A 68 5.62 -15.45 2.83
N ILE A 69 5.17 -16.28 3.77
CA ILE A 69 4.14 -15.92 4.75
C ILE A 69 4.63 -14.76 5.64
N ILE A 70 5.82 -14.87 6.22
CA ILE A 70 6.37 -13.86 7.13
C ILE A 70 6.55 -12.53 6.40
N SER A 71 7.15 -12.54 5.22
CA SER A 71 7.38 -11.32 4.45
C SER A 71 6.07 -10.65 4.02
N GLN A 72 5.07 -11.42 3.57
CA GLN A 72 3.76 -10.89 3.19
C GLN A 72 3.01 -10.33 4.39
N LEU A 73 3.01 -11.00 5.53
CA LEU A 73 2.41 -10.47 6.77
C LEU A 73 3.07 -9.16 7.18
N THR A 74 4.40 -9.10 7.17
CA THR A 74 5.14 -7.90 7.58
C THR A 74 4.88 -6.72 6.65
N ILE A 75 4.93 -6.95 5.34
CA ILE A 75 4.71 -5.89 4.34
C ILE A 75 3.26 -5.37 4.42
N ASN A 76 2.30 -6.25 4.66
CA ASN A 76 0.88 -5.95 4.54
C ASN A 76 0.19 -5.64 5.88
N VAL A 77 0.85 -5.80 7.05
CA VAL A 77 0.25 -5.46 8.36
C VAL A 77 -0.26 -4.03 8.42
N ARG A 78 0.36 -3.08 7.81
CA ARG A 78 -0.06 -1.68 7.68
C ARG A 78 -1.50 -1.53 7.16
N TYR A 79 -1.94 -2.43 6.27
CA TYR A 79 -3.31 -2.40 5.76
C TYR A 79 -4.35 -2.68 6.85
N SER A 80 -3.99 -3.47 7.85
CA SER A 80 -4.84 -3.69 9.03
C SER A 80 -5.05 -2.39 9.81
N PHE A 81 -3.98 -1.64 10.08
CA PHE A 81 -4.08 -0.34 10.76
C PHE A 81 -4.86 0.70 9.95
N MET A 82 -4.64 0.77 8.64
CA MET A 82 -5.42 1.64 7.75
C MET A 82 -6.90 1.27 7.77
N SER A 83 -7.22 -0.03 7.73
CA SER A 83 -8.60 -0.51 7.75
C SER A 83 -9.28 -0.21 9.08
N ILE A 84 -8.59 -0.33 10.21
CA ILE A 84 -9.09 0.06 11.54
C ILE A 84 -9.36 1.57 11.57
N SER A 85 -8.41 2.39 11.15
CA SER A 85 -8.56 3.84 11.10
C SER A 85 -9.75 4.25 10.20
N LEU A 86 -9.86 3.70 9.00
CA LEU A 86 -10.95 4.01 8.09
C LEU A 86 -12.30 3.52 8.63
N SER A 87 -12.33 2.43 9.42
CA SER A 87 -13.57 1.90 9.99
C SER A 87 -14.32 2.88 10.86
N GLN A 88 -13.64 3.87 11.43
CA GLN A 88 -14.21 4.94 12.24
C GLN A 88 -14.97 5.98 11.40
N LYS A 89 -14.68 6.09 10.10
CA LYS A 89 -15.26 7.06 9.17
C LYS A 89 -16.32 6.48 8.23
N VAL A 90 -16.47 5.16 8.21
CA VAL A 90 -17.46 4.51 7.35
C VAL A 90 -18.86 4.57 7.95
N ASN A 91 -19.86 4.75 7.09
CA ASN A 91 -21.25 4.78 7.53
C ASN A 91 -21.75 3.38 7.93
N GLU A 92 -22.89 3.33 8.65
CA GLU A 92 -23.45 2.06 9.15
C GLU A 92 -23.81 1.04 8.07
N ARG A 93 -24.04 1.46 6.82
CA ARG A 93 -24.33 0.58 5.68
C ARG A 93 -23.10 -0.17 5.20
N PHE A 94 -21.93 0.14 5.73
CA PHE A 94 -20.63 -0.47 5.38
C PHE A 94 -20.40 -1.73 6.22
N LYS A 95 -21.35 -2.69 6.19
CA LYS A 95 -21.33 -3.92 7.00
C LYS A 95 -21.21 -5.18 6.13
N GLY A 96 -20.84 -6.29 6.77
CA GLY A 96 -20.82 -7.61 6.14
C GLY A 96 -19.79 -7.73 4.99
N VAL A 97 -20.20 -8.32 3.90
CA VAL A 97 -19.35 -8.63 2.74
C VAL A 97 -18.64 -7.40 2.15
N TRP A 98 -19.25 -6.22 2.29
CA TRP A 98 -18.66 -4.98 1.77
C TRP A 98 -17.38 -4.58 2.50
N ARG A 99 -17.23 -4.91 3.79
CA ARG A 99 -15.99 -4.67 4.53
C ARG A 99 -14.85 -5.52 3.97
N TRP A 100 -15.12 -6.77 3.66
CA TRP A 100 -14.13 -7.67 3.07
C TRP A 100 -13.74 -7.23 1.66
N LEU A 101 -14.73 -6.93 0.82
CA LEU A 101 -14.48 -6.49 -0.56
C LEU A 101 -13.67 -5.21 -0.62
N PHE A 102 -14.00 -4.21 0.20
CA PHE A 102 -13.30 -2.94 0.21
C PHE A 102 -11.97 -3.02 0.97
N GLY A 103 -11.87 -3.89 1.99
CA GLY A 103 -10.62 -4.17 2.69
C GLY A 103 -9.58 -4.81 1.77
N PHE A 104 -10.01 -5.69 0.87
CA PHE A 104 -9.14 -6.27 -0.15
C PHE A 104 -8.48 -5.22 -1.06
N MET A 105 -9.18 -4.14 -1.36
CA MET A 105 -8.71 -3.03 -2.20
C MET A 105 -8.12 -1.86 -1.40
N MET A 106 -7.84 -2.06 -0.11
CA MET A 106 -7.26 -1.02 0.74
C MET A 106 -5.77 -0.89 0.44
N THR A 107 -5.42 0.10 -0.35
CA THR A 107 -4.05 0.49 -0.64
C THR A 107 -3.74 1.84 -0.01
N ASP A 108 -2.47 2.24 0.02
CA ASP A 108 -2.05 3.51 0.62
C ASP A 108 -2.77 4.71 0.00
N GLU A 109 -2.90 4.73 -1.33
CA GLU A 109 -3.50 5.82 -2.09
C GLU A 109 -5.03 5.84 -1.91
N VAL A 110 -5.66 4.67 -1.93
CA VAL A 110 -7.11 4.53 -1.68
C VAL A 110 -7.43 4.98 -0.26
N PHE A 111 -6.61 4.57 0.72
CA PHE A 111 -6.74 5.01 2.11
C PHE A 111 -6.58 6.52 2.24
N ALA A 112 -5.54 7.12 1.65
CA ALA A 112 -5.29 8.56 1.73
C ALA A 112 -6.47 9.39 1.23
N VAL A 113 -7.07 8.99 0.12
CA VAL A 113 -8.28 9.65 -0.42
C VAL A 113 -9.50 9.39 0.47
N ALA A 114 -9.71 8.15 0.91
CA ALA A 114 -10.88 7.80 1.71
C ALA A 114 -10.84 8.46 3.10
N VAL A 115 -9.68 8.49 3.75
CA VAL A 115 -9.54 9.09 5.10
C VAL A 115 -9.67 10.61 5.10
N SER A 116 -9.46 11.27 3.95
CA SER A 116 -9.67 12.72 3.81
C SER A 116 -11.15 13.10 3.78
N GLU A 117 -12.04 12.15 3.53
CA GLU A 117 -13.50 12.39 3.56
C GLU A 117 -14.01 12.46 4.99
N LYS A 118 -15.03 13.31 5.22
CA LYS A 118 -15.71 13.38 6.52
C LYS A 118 -16.46 12.09 6.86
N SER A 119 -17.06 11.46 5.85
CA SER A 119 -17.77 10.18 5.96
C SER A 119 -17.68 9.43 4.64
N VAL A 120 -17.36 8.16 4.70
CA VAL A 120 -17.16 7.30 3.53
C VAL A 120 -18.40 6.46 3.28
N SER A 121 -19.06 6.69 2.15
CA SER A 121 -20.20 5.88 1.72
C SER A 121 -19.75 4.69 0.89
N ARG A 122 -20.55 3.60 0.88
CA ARG A 122 -20.29 2.43 0.02
C ARG A 122 -20.17 2.80 -1.45
N SER A 123 -21.05 3.68 -1.92
CA SER A 123 -21.05 4.10 -3.33
C SER A 123 -19.79 4.89 -3.70
N PHE A 124 -19.32 5.76 -2.80
CA PHE A 124 -18.05 6.46 -3.00
C PHE A 124 -16.87 5.50 -3.05
N MET A 125 -16.77 4.59 -2.07
CA MET A 125 -15.68 3.61 -2.00
C MET A 125 -15.67 2.70 -3.22
N ALA A 126 -16.84 2.19 -3.64
CA ALA A 126 -16.94 1.38 -4.85
C ALA A 126 -16.45 2.13 -6.11
N GLY A 127 -16.79 3.41 -6.26
CA GLY A 127 -16.26 4.25 -7.32
C GLY A 127 -14.76 4.44 -7.25
N LEU A 128 -14.25 4.74 -6.05
CA LEU A 128 -12.84 5.02 -5.79
C LEU A 128 -11.93 3.84 -6.16
N ILE A 129 -12.34 2.60 -5.85
CA ILE A 129 -11.53 1.40 -6.11
C ILE A 129 -11.68 0.83 -7.54
N SER A 130 -12.76 1.16 -8.24
CA SER A 130 -13.08 0.52 -9.53
C SER A 130 -12.00 0.74 -10.58
N LEU A 131 -11.63 2.01 -10.83
CA LEU A 131 -10.61 2.33 -11.85
C LEU A 131 -9.19 1.90 -11.41
N PRO A 132 -8.75 2.10 -10.16
CA PRO A 132 -7.47 1.58 -9.70
C PRO A 132 -7.32 0.07 -9.88
N TYR A 133 -8.36 -0.72 -9.56
CA TYR A 133 -8.31 -2.18 -9.75
C TYR A 133 -8.18 -2.57 -11.23
N ILE A 134 -8.96 -1.92 -12.09
CA ILE A 134 -8.87 -2.13 -13.54
C ILE A 134 -7.49 -1.70 -14.05
N GLY A 135 -7.00 -0.54 -13.64
CA GLY A 135 -5.67 -0.04 -14.01
C GLY A 135 -4.55 -0.97 -13.59
N TRP A 136 -4.64 -1.51 -12.36
CA TRP A 136 -3.68 -2.49 -11.83
C TRP A 136 -3.65 -3.78 -12.64
N SER A 137 -4.81 -4.39 -12.88
CA SER A 137 -4.94 -5.63 -13.63
C SER A 137 -4.54 -5.46 -15.10
N LEU A 138 -5.01 -4.39 -15.73
CA LEU A 138 -4.71 -4.07 -17.12
C LEU A 138 -3.23 -3.76 -17.35
N GLY A 139 -2.62 -2.99 -16.42
CA GLY A 139 -1.19 -2.71 -16.49
C GLY A 139 -0.36 -3.98 -16.44
N THR A 140 -0.66 -4.89 -15.50
CA THR A 140 0.03 -6.19 -15.42
C THR A 140 -0.14 -7.00 -16.71
N LEU A 141 -1.36 -7.09 -17.23
CA LEU A 141 -1.62 -7.82 -18.46
C LEU A 141 -0.82 -7.26 -19.64
N LEU A 142 -0.87 -5.94 -19.82
CA LEU A 142 -0.12 -5.27 -20.89
C LEU A 142 1.39 -5.44 -20.72
N GLY A 143 1.91 -5.32 -19.50
CA GLY A 143 3.32 -5.54 -19.20
C GLY A 143 3.77 -6.98 -19.47
N ALA A 144 2.95 -7.95 -19.11
CA ALA A 144 3.25 -9.37 -19.32
C ALA A 144 3.24 -9.75 -20.80
N ILE A 145 2.34 -9.17 -21.61
CA ILE A 145 2.23 -9.49 -23.04
C ILE A 145 3.24 -8.67 -23.86
N LEU A 146 3.37 -7.37 -23.59
CA LEU A 146 4.15 -6.44 -24.40
C LEU A 146 5.61 -6.27 -23.93
N GLY A 147 5.92 -6.74 -22.71
CA GLY A 147 7.24 -6.53 -22.12
C GLY A 147 8.42 -7.09 -22.95
N ASN A 148 8.18 -8.12 -23.75
CA ASN A 148 9.19 -8.69 -24.64
C ASN A 148 9.40 -7.89 -25.94
N VAL A 149 8.50 -6.97 -26.27
CA VAL A 149 8.55 -6.17 -27.51
C VAL A 149 9.16 -4.80 -27.26
N LEU A 150 9.23 -4.36 -26.01
CA LEU A 150 9.71 -3.03 -25.66
C LEU A 150 11.23 -2.92 -25.72
N PRO A 151 11.76 -1.78 -26.23
CA PRO A 151 13.20 -1.49 -26.16
C PRO A 151 13.73 -1.50 -24.73
N ALA A 152 14.97 -1.93 -24.54
CA ALA A 152 15.61 -2.00 -23.22
C ALA A 152 15.61 -0.65 -22.47
N SER A 153 15.72 0.46 -23.19
CA SER A 153 15.66 1.81 -22.60
C SER A 153 14.30 2.11 -21.96
N VAL A 154 13.20 1.72 -22.61
CA VAL A 154 11.84 1.89 -22.06
C VAL A 154 11.65 0.98 -20.84
N MET A 155 12.12 -0.25 -20.90
CA MET A 155 12.07 -1.18 -19.78
C MET A 155 12.85 -0.68 -18.56
N SER A 156 14.04 -0.11 -18.78
CA SER A 156 14.81 0.51 -17.70
C SER A 156 14.11 1.71 -17.08
N ALA A 157 13.51 2.57 -17.89
CA ALA A 157 12.73 3.72 -17.41
C ALA A 157 11.51 3.29 -16.59
N LEU A 158 10.77 2.27 -17.03
CA LEU A 158 9.64 1.70 -16.29
C LEU A 158 10.10 1.04 -14.98
N GLY A 159 11.26 0.39 -14.96
CA GLY A 159 11.87 -0.15 -13.74
C GLY A 159 12.18 0.93 -12.71
N LEU A 160 12.54 2.13 -13.13
CA LEU A 160 12.74 3.28 -12.24
C LEU A 160 11.43 3.84 -11.68
N ALA A 161 10.31 3.67 -12.40
CA ALA A 161 9.01 4.18 -11.96
C ALA A 161 8.57 3.62 -10.60
N ILE A 162 8.92 2.36 -10.30
CA ILE A 162 8.66 1.73 -8.99
C ILE A 162 9.34 2.52 -7.86
N TYR A 163 10.62 2.82 -8.04
CA TYR A 163 11.37 3.60 -7.03
C TYR A 163 10.80 5.01 -6.91
N GLY A 164 10.43 5.63 -8.05
CA GLY A 164 9.74 6.92 -8.07
C GLY A 164 8.44 6.90 -7.27
N MET A 165 7.64 5.85 -7.37
CA MET A 165 6.42 5.69 -6.59
C MET A 165 6.71 5.64 -5.08
N PHE A 166 7.68 4.83 -4.63
CA PHE A 166 8.04 4.79 -3.21
C PHE A 166 8.57 6.12 -2.70
N VAL A 167 9.39 6.80 -3.49
CA VAL A 167 9.87 8.15 -3.17
C VAL A 167 8.71 9.14 -3.06
N ALA A 168 7.74 9.08 -3.97
CA ALA A 168 6.57 9.95 -3.95
C ALA A 168 5.66 9.74 -2.73
N ILE A 169 5.63 8.54 -2.14
CA ILE A 169 4.90 8.25 -0.91
C ILE A 169 5.70 8.70 0.32
N VAL A 170 6.98 8.37 0.39
CA VAL A 170 7.79 8.55 1.60
C VAL A 170 8.21 10.01 1.78
N VAL A 171 8.63 10.70 0.72
CA VAL A 171 9.19 12.06 0.82
C VAL A 171 8.20 13.10 1.35
N PRO A 172 6.91 13.13 0.97
CA PRO A 172 5.94 14.04 1.56
C PRO A 172 5.78 13.85 3.07
N GLU A 173 5.76 12.60 3.55
CA GLU A 173 5.66 12.30 4.98
C GLU A 173 6.95 12.70 5.74
N MET A 174 8.12 12.49 5.14
CA MET A 174 9.39 12.98 5.69
C MET A 174 9.40 14.51 5.85
N LYS A 175 8.78 15.25 4.93
CA LYS A 175 8.69 16.73 5.02
C LYS A 175 7.73 17.19 6.10
N LYS A 176 6.66 16.44 6.37
CA LYS A 176 5.66 16.78 7.40
C LYS A 176 6.13 16.41 8.81
N ILE A 177 6.75 15.25 8.96
CA ILE A 177 7.05 14.63 10.25
C ILE A 177 8.55 14.31 10.31
N ARG A 178 9.34 15.15 10.97
CA ARG A 178 10.79 14.97 11.09
C ARG A 178 11.24 13.62 11.65
N PRO A 179 10.60 13.02 12.66
CA PRO A 179 10.88 11.65 13.10
C PRO A 179 10.89 10.61 11.98
N VAL A 180 10.04 10.74 10.96
CA VAL A 180 9.99 9.81 9.81
C VAL A 180 11.34 9.77 9.07
N ILE A 181 12.05 10.87 8.98
CA ILE A 181 13.39 10.93 8.35
C ILE A 181 14.35 9.97 9.06
N ILE A 182 14.36 10.02 10.39
CA ILE A 182 15.27 9.20 11.21
C ILE A 182 14.92 7.74 11.07
N ILE A 183 13.62 7.40 11.09
CA ILE A 183 13.13 6.01 10.92
C ILE A 183 13.52 5.47 9.54
N VAL A 184 13.36 6.27 8.49
CA VAL A 184 13.74 5.89 7.11
C VAL A 184 15.25 5.66 7.00
N ILE A 185 16.07 6.50 7.64
CA ILE A 185 17.54 6.33 7.66
C ILE A 185 17.91 5.04 8.41
N ILE A 186 17.29 4.76 9.55
CA ILE A 186 17.51 3.53 10.31
C ILE A 186 17.13 2.30 9.46
N ALA A 187 15.95 2.30 8.84
CA ALA A 187 15.52 1.21 7.98
C ALA A 187 16.48 0.98 6.80
N ALA A 188 16.91 2.07 6.15
CA ALA A 188 17.86 2.02 5.04
C ALA A 188 19.23 1.48 5.49
N ALA A 189 19.73 1.91 6.65
CA ALA A 189 21.00 1.44 7.21
C ALA A 189 20.94 -0.06 7.51
N ILE A 190 19.88 -0.55 8.19
CA ILE A 190 19.71 -1.97 8.51
C ILE A 190 19.61 -2.79 7.21
N SER A 191 18.78 -2.35 6.25
CA SER A 191 18.63 -3.03 4.96
C SER A 191 19.95 -3.09 4.18
N THR A 192 20.75 -2.03 4.26
CA THR A 192 22.09 -1.98 3.64
C THR A 192 23.04 -2.98 4.31
N CYS A 193 22.97 -3.11 5.64
CA CYS A 193 23.75 -4.12 6.37
C CYS A 193 23.44 -5.54 5.88
N PHE A 194 22.16 -5.90 5.70
CA PHE A 194 21.76 -7.20 5.16
C PHE A 194 22.33 -7.47 3.77
N LYS A 195 22.52 -6.43 2.97
CA LYS A 195 23.05 -6.57 1.60
C LYS A 195 24.58 -6.75 1.54
N TYR A 196 25.31 -6.06 2.42
CA TYR A 196 26.77 -5.95 2.28
C TYR A 196 27.57 -6.67 3.36
N VAL A 197 26.99 -6.98 4.53
CA VAL A 197 27.69 -7.69 5.62
C VAL A 197 27.72 -9.18 5.33
N PRO A 198 28.92 -9.81 5.19
CA PRO A 198 29.05 -11.19 4.73
C PRO A 198 28.33 -12.23 5.59
N ILE A 199 28.24 -12.01 6.90
CA ILE A 199 27.64 -12.95 7.87
C ILE A 199 26.11 -13.01 7.72
N ILE A 200 25.47 -11.90 7.35
CA ILE A 200 24.00 -11.79 7.29
C ILE A 200 23.43 -11.71 5.87
N LYS A 201 24.28 -11.64 4.86
CA LYS A 201 23.84 -11.57 3.44
C LYS A 201 23.10 -12.81 2.96
N GLU A 202 23.24 -13.94 3.67
CA GLU A 202 22.56 -15.20 3.37
C GLU A 202 21.10 -15.22 3.85
N VAL A 203 20.69 -14.22 4.66
CA VAL A 203 19.29 -14.05 5.06
C VAL A 203 18.45 -13.78 3.83
N SER A 204 17.31 -14.47 3.72
CA SER A 204 16.43 -14.31 2.59
C SER A 204 15.95 -12.86 2.44
N PRO A 205 15.72 -12.38 1.21
CA PRO A 205 15.27 -11.00 0.97
C PRO A 205 13.99 -10.63 1.72
N GLY A 206 13.05 -11.56 1.86
CA GLY A 206 11.81 -11.34 2.59
C GLY A 206 12.03 -11.12 4.09
N LEU A 207 12.86 -11.98 4.71
CA LEU A 207 13.22 -11.83 6.12
C LEU A 207 14.04 -10.56 6.37
N ALA A 208 14.97 -10.21 5.47
CA ALA A 208 15.74 -8.99 5.59
C ALA A 208 14.84 -7.73 5.58
N ILE A 209 13.84 -7.69 4.70
CA ILE A 209 12.84 -6.61 4.66
C ILE A 209 12.04 -6.58 5.97
N SER A 210 11.57 -7.75 6.43
CA SER A 210 10.75 -7.86 7.65
C SER A 210 11.52 -7.39 8.88
N ILE A 211 12.74 -7.87 9.07
CA ILE A 211 13.59 -7.49 10.21
C ILE A 211 13.89 -5.99 10.16
N SER A 212 14.24 -5.46 8.99
CA SER A 212 14.53 -4.03 8.83
C SER A 212 13.32 -3.15 9.16
N ALA A 213 12.13 -3.55 8.70
CA ALA A 213 10.89 -2.82 8.95
C ALA A 213 10.50 -2.85 10.43
N ILE A 214 10.53 -4.02 11.07
CA ILE A 214 10.18 -4.19 12.48
C ILE A 214 11.17 -3.45 13.37
N ALA A 215 12.47 -3.59 13.14
CA ALA A 215 13.50 -2.92 13.92
C ALA A 215 13.38 -1.38 13.81
N ALA A 216 13.14 -0.86 12.60
CA ALA A 216 12.93 0.57 12.40
C ALA A 216 11.63 1.07 13.06
N ALA A 217 10.56 0.27 13.03
CA ALA A 217 9.30 0.61 13.68
C ALA A 217 9.45 0.64 15.22
N ILE A 218 10.14 -0.34 15.81
CA ILE A 218 10.43 -0.36 17.25
C ILE A 218 11.29 0.84 17.63
N ALA A 219 12.37 1.12 16.88
CA ALA A 219 13.21 2.29 17.13
C ALA A 219 12.39 3.58 17.05
N GLY A 220 11.50 3.70 16.07
CA GLY A 220 10.60 4.85 15.94
C GLY A 220 9.66 5.01 17.12
N ALA A 221 9.04 3.94 17.57
CA ALA A 221 8.12 3.94 18.71
C ALA A 221 8.83 4.33 20.04
N VAL A 222 10.06 3.86 20.23
CA VAL A 222 10.85 4.16 21.44
C VAL A 222 11.42 5.58 21.41
N LEU A 223 11.94 6.03 20.27
CA LEU A 223 12.57 7.35 20.14
C LEU A 223 11.55 8.49 20.05
N PHE A 224 10.39 8.22 19.49
CA PHE A 224 9.35 9.21 19.22
C PHE A 224 7.97 8.72 19.66
N PRO A 225 7.74 8.47 20.97
CA PRO A 225 6.44 8.07 21.46
C PRO A 225 5.39 9.12 21.10
N VAL A 226 4.28 8.68 20.52
CA VAL A 226 3.11 9.54 20.29
C VAL A 226 2.49 9.82 21.65
N LYS A 227 2.38 11.11 22.02
CA LYS A 227 1.59 11.50 23.19
C LYS A 227 0.14 11.24 22.84
N ASP A 228 -0.56 10.56 23.73
CA ASP A 228 -2.02 10.45 23.64
C ASP A 228 -2.60 11.87 23.61
N GLU A 229 -3.32 12.23 22.54
CA GLU A 229 -4.14 13.43 22.58
C GLU A 229 -5.22 13.15 23.61
N GLU A 230 -5.24 13.95 24.70
CA GLU A 230 -6.34 13.93 25.66
C GLU A 230 -7.64 14.06 24.86
N PRO A 231 -8.68 13.23 25.16
CA PRO A 231 -9.96 13.35 24.51
C PRO A 231 -10.40 14.82 24.62
N ALA A 232 -10.67 15.47 23.50
CA ALA A 232 -11.16 16.83 23.50
C ALA A 232 -12.33 16.90 24.50
N GLU A 233 -12.19 17.69 25.58
CA GLU A 233 -13.26 17.93 26.54
C GLU A 233 -14.50 18.27 25.74
N GLU A 234 -15.54 17.44 25.87
CA GLU A 234 -16.85 17.77 25.35
C GLU A 234 -17.28 19.10 26.00
N THR A 235 -17.26 20.15 25.21
CA THR A 235 -17.77 21.44 25.63
C THR A 235 -19.21 21.21 26.08
N PRO A 236 -19.57 21.49 27.33
CA PRO A 236 -20.93 21.25 27.79
C PRO A 236 -21.89 22.04 26.89
N SER A 237 -22.85 21.36 26.28
CA SER A 237 -23.90 21.99 25.53
C SER A 237 -24.62 22.94 26.47
N VAL A 238 -24.49 24.23 26.24
CA VAL A 238 -25.28 25.26 26.92
C VAL A 238 -26.74 24.97 26.58
N ALA A 239 -27.43 24.35 27.51
CA ALA A 239 -28.86 24.20 27.47
C ALA A 239 -29.44 25.63 27.40
N SER A 240 -30.03 25.96 26.27
CA SER A 240 -30.83 27.16 26.13
C SER A 240 -32.09 27.00 27.00
N GLU A 241 -32.02 27.46 28.24
CA GLU A 241 -33.22 27.84 28.98
C GLU A 241 -33.82 29.08 28.29
N GLY A 242 -34.74 28.87 27.39
CA GLY A 242 -35.64 29.87 26.83
C GLY A 242 -36.91 29.87 27.62
N GLY A 243 -36.97 30.74 28.65
CA GLY A 243 -38.12 30.96 29.44
C GLY A 243 -39.31 31.50 28.63
N VAL A 244 -40.46 31.03 29.04
CA VAL A 244 -41.82 31.49 28.84
C VAL A 244 -41.94 32.98 29.18
N GLN A 245 -42.51 33.76 28.28
CA GLN A 245 -43.62 34.68 28.52
C GLN A 245 -44.36 34.96 27.22
#